data_fa733fc1e8bf5382958c879c0ed8244b
#
_entry.id   fa733fc1e8bf5382958c879c0ed8244b
#
_cell.length_a   1.000
_cell.length_b   1.000
_cell.length_c   1.000
_cell.angle_alpha   90.00
_cell.angle_beta   90.00
_cell.angle_gamma   90.00
#
_symmetry.space_group_name_H-M   'P 1'
#
loop_
_entity.id
_entity.type
_entity.pdbx_description
1 polymer ?
#
loop_
_entity_poly.entity_id
_entity_poly.type
_entity_poly.pdbx_seq_one_letter_code
_entity_poly.pdbx_strand_id
1 'polypeptide(L)'
;MIKRRSRFIPILATVFSLASLPLIANTTDRNDSDANLSKLLGQGLYEAHCAACHQGGYPKAPHKDFLGRLPPDSIMTAITVGSMSRHAENLSASQMRYLVEHIVGQEMDAFKKIPAIPMCGTDQDEFDVFRLPAASNWGYETSRFVPESGLDRDDVSALTLKWTVAFPGASRARSLPVIAYGAVYVGSQDGTIYALDLETGCARWKNRVSAEVRTGLVVERINPGSKGNPRAFFGDLIGRVHAIDAFTGKLLWSVHADSHSGSTITGNPIIEGDRLFVPVSSLEVLTAADPNYACCTFRGSVIAITPDTGDIEWRHYTIPEPSVFRAKSPAGVSMFGPSGAGVWGSPTIDKANGAIYHGSSENYSSPADENSD
;
A
#
# COMPACT_ATOMS: atom_id res chain seq x y z
N MET A 1 97.57 -4.07 39.49
CA MET A 1 96.79 -4.00 40.71
C MET A 1 95.50 -3.27 40.41
N ILE A 2 94.42 -3.94 40.17
CA ILE A 2 93.13 -3.33 39.85
C ILE A 2 92.08 -4.06 40.69
N LYS A 3 91.48 -3.35 41.64
CA LYS A 3 90.40 -3.83 42.50
C LYS A 3 89.07 -3.88 41.73
N ARG A 4 88.50 -5.05 41.59
CA ARG A 4 87.10 -5.21 41.12
C ARG A 4 86.13 -4.93 42.26
N ARG A 5 85.22 -3.99 42.08
CA ARG A 5 84.06 -3.79 42.94
C ARG A 5 82.86 -4.51 42.33
N SER A 6 82.30 -5.51 43.05
CA SER A 6 81.06 -6.12 42.71
C SER A 6 79.91 -5.22 43.12
N ARG A 7 79.00 -4.93 42.20
CA ARG A 7 77.74 -4.27 42.50
C ARG A 7 76.62 -5.36 42.49
N PHE A 8 76.00 -5.52 43.62
CA PHE A 8 74.76 -6.26 43.77
C PHE A 8 73.63 -5.42 43.16
N ILE A 9 72.84 -6.02 42.27
CA ILE A 9 71.59 -5.48 41.74
C ILE A 9 70.47 -6.21 42.44
N PRO A 10 69.50 -5.58 43.11
CA PRO A 10 68.34 -6.26 43.64
C PRO A 10 67.36 -6.58 42.51
N ILE A 11 66.91 -7.82 42.48
CA ILE A 11 65.83 -8.30 41.58
C ILE A 11 64.53 -7.80 42.15
N LEU A 12 63.88 -6.87 41.45
CA LEU A 12 62.53 -6.40 41.75
C LEU A 12 61.56 -7.38 41.11
N ALA A 13 60.86 -8.18 41.92
CA ALA A 13 59.77 -9.03 41.48
C ALA A 13 58.52 -8.20 41.12
N THR A 14 58.27 -8.01 39.86
CA THR A 14 57.02 -7.44 39.36
C THR A 14 55.94 -8.47 39.36
N VAL A 15 54.97 -8.32 40.27
CA VAL A 15 53.75 -9.09 40.31
C VAL A 15 52.89 -8.61 39.14
N PHE A 16 52.74 -9.44 38.12
CA PHE A 16 51.74 -9.24 37.04
C PHE A 16 50.37 -9.53 37.62
N SER A 17 49.58 -8.51 37.90
CA SER A 17 48.16 -8.61 38.16
C SER A 17 47.45 -8.90 36.82
N LEU A 18 46.91 -10.11 36.68
CA LEU A 18 46.00 -10.47 35.60
C LEU A 18 44.71 -9.69 35.80
N ALA A 19 44.59 -8.51 35.19
CA ALA A 19 43.33 -7.84 35.03
C ALA A 19 42.47 -8.67 34.05
N SER A 20 41.43 -9.28 34.58
CA SER A 20 40.35 -9.92 33.78
C SER A 20 39.66 -8.80 32.95
N LEU A 21 39.99 -8.73 31.67
CA LEU A 21 39.21 -7.99 30.69
C LEU A 21 37.82 -8.61 30.60
N PRO A 22 36.73 -7.85 30.78
CA PRO A 22 35.43 -8.38 30.48
C PRO A 22 35.37 -8.65 28.98
N LEU A 23 35.03 -9.91 28.59
CA LEU A 23 34.58 -10.22 27.25
C LEU A 23 33.32 -9.38 26.99
N ILE A 24 33.48 -8.26 26.32
CA ILE A 24 32.34 -7.60 25.68
C ILE A 24 31.95 -8.50 24.52
N ALA A 25 31.03 -9.44 24.75
CA ALA A 25 30.38 -10.17 23.68
C ALA A 25 29.70 -9.13 22.80
N ASN A 26 30.13 -9.05 21.54
CA ASN A 26 29.56 -8.17 20.54
C ASN A 26 28.08 -8.52 20.38
N THR A 27 27.19 -7.74 20.94
CA THR A 27 25.73 -7.89 20.84
C THR A 27 25.24 -7.71 19.40
N THR A 28 26.04 -7.07 18.54
CA THR A 28 25.76 -6.91 17.10
C THR A 28 25.84 -8.22 16.32
N ASP A 29 26.81 -9.08 16.60
CA ASP A 29 26.96 -10.37 15.89
C ASP A 29 25.84 -11.38 16.21
N ARG A 30 25.24 -11.27 17.37
CA ARG A 30 24.11 -12.11 17.77
C ARG A 30 22.81 -11.73 17.05
N ASN A 31 22.55 -10.43 16.90
CA ASN A 31 21.39 -9.94 16.22
C ASN A 31 21.39 -10.28 14.71
N ASP A 32 22.56 -10.21 14.07
CA ASP A 32 22.71 -10.54 12.64
C ASP A 32 22.53 -12.05 12.37
N SER A 33 23.00 -12.90 13.28
CA SER A 33 22.82 -14.37 13.15
C SER A 33 21.37 -14.78 13.34
N ASP A 34 20.65 -14.19 14.30
CA ASP A 34 19.25 -14.47 14.57
C ASP A 34 18.34 -13.95 13.42
N ALA A 35 18.66 -12.79 12.84
CA ALA A 35 17.96 -12.24 11.68
C ALA A 35 18.16 -13.11 10.41
N ASN A 36 19.36 -13.64 10.19
CA ASN A 36 19.61 -14.57 9.09
C ASN A 36 18.88 -15.89 9.28
N LEU A 37 18.84 -16.42 10.48
CA LEU A 37 18.13 -17.65 10.80
C LEU A 37 16.60 -17.50 10.60
N SER A 38 16.02 -16.41 11.07
CA SER A 38 14.58 -16.13 10.89
C SER A 38 14.21 -16.00 9.41
N LYS A 39 15.08 -15.38 8.61
CA LYS A 39 14.90 -15.25 7.16
C LYS A 39 14.94 -16.61 6.45
N LEU A 40 15.88 -17.48 6.80
CA LEU A 40 15.98 -18.83 6.24
C LEU A 40 14.78 -19.70 6.64
N LEU A 41 14.36 -19.62 7.89
CA LEU A 41 13.17 -20.33 8.37
C LEU A 41 11.92 -19.86 7.64
N GLY A 42 11.73 -18.54 7.51
CA GLY A 42 10.61 -17.96 6.77
C GLY A 42 10.58 -18.38 5.30
N GLN A 43 11.73 -18.43 4.64
CA GLN A 43 11.86 -18.92 3.27
C GLN A 43 11.44 -20.38 3.16
N GLY A 44 11.98 -21.27 3.98
CA GLY A 44 11.62 -22.69 3.98
C GLY A 44 10.14 -22.93 4.23
N LEU A 45 9.53 -22.15 5.13
CA LEU A 45 8.08 -22.21 5.40
C LEU A 45 7.27 -21.76 4.18
N TYR A 46 7.70 -20.68 3.50
CA TYR A 46 7.05 -20.21 2.28
C TYR A 46 7.12 -21.27 1.17
N GLU A 47 8.28 -21.85 0.95
CA GLU A 47 8.48 -22.90 -0.06
C GLU A 47 7.61 -24.14 0.22
N ALA A 48 7.51 -24.54 1.47
CA ALA A 48 6.75 -25.72 1.86
C ALA A 48 5.21 -25.53 1.82
N HIS A 49 4.70 -24.34 2.13
CA HIS A 49 3.26 -24.14 2.38
C HIS A 49 2.58 -23.20 1.38
N CYS A 50 3.33 -22.34 0.69
CA CYS A 50 2.76 -21.23 -0.07
C CYS A 50 3.18 -21.19 -1.54
N ALA A 51 4.43 -21.54 -1.85
CA ALA A 51 5.04 -21.35 -3.15
C ALA A 51 4.28 -22.07 -4.28
N ALA A 52 3.74 -23.26 -4.04
CA ALA A 52 3.02 -24.04 -5.04
C ALA A 52 1.86 -23.27 -5.70
N CYS A 53 1.21 -22.36 -4.93
CA CYS A 53 0.16 -21.50 -5.46
C CYS A 53 0.63 -20.08 -5.78
N HIS A 54 1.49 -19.50 -4.92
CA HIS A 54 1.86 -18.09 -4.95
C HIS A 54 3.13 -17.76 -5.75
N GLN A 55 3.68 -18.74 -6.50
CA GLN A 55 4.73 -18.54 -7.52
C GLN A 55 4.23 -18.85 -8.94
N GLY A 56 2.96 -18.50 -9.23
CA GLY A 56 2.36 -18.68 -10.55
C GLY A 56 1.75 -20.07 -10.80
N GLY A 57 1.78 -20.98 -9.83
CA GLY A 57 1.20 -22.32 -9.96
C GLY A 57 -0.34 -22.35 -9.98
N TYR A 58 -0.98 -21.29 -9.52
CA TYR A 58 -2.43 -21.16 -9.49
C TYR A 58 -2.90 -19.76 -9.93
N PRO A 59 -3.61 -19.62 -11.06
CA PRO A 59 -3.90 -18.31 -11.68
C PRO A 59 -4.70 -17.34 -10.79
N LYS A 60 -5.46 -17.85 -9.82
CA LYS A 60 -6.25 -17.02 -8.90
C LYS A 60 -5.49 -16.64 -7.61
N ALA A 61 -4.31 -17.21 -7.38
CA ALA A 61 -3.50 -16.87 -6.22
C ALA A 61 -2.60 -15.68 -6.54
N PRO A 62 -2.60 -14.61 -5.72
CA PRO A 62 -1.69 -13.49 -5.91
C PRO A 62 -0.24 -13.95 -5.85
N HIS A 63 0.60 -13.49 -6.77
CA HIS A 63 2.02 -13.82 -6.76
C HIS A 63 2.72 -13.28 -5.49
N LYS A 64 3.85 -13.91 -5.09
CA LYS A 64 4.63 -13.53 -3.90
C LYS A 64 4.97 -12.04 -3.88
N ASP A 65 5.38 -11.47 -5.00
CA ASP A 65 5.75 -10.06 -5.10
C ASP A 65 4.58 -9.12 -4.80
N PHE A 66 3.37 -9.58 -5.12
CA PHE A 66 2.15 -8.89 -4.74
C PHE A 66 1.89 -9.01 -3.23
N LEU A 67 2.00 -10.22 -2.68
CA LEU A 67 1.86 -10.45 -1.23
C LEU A 67 2.84 -9.60 -0.43
N GLY A 68 4.08 -9.43 -0.90
CA GLY A 68 5.10 -8.57 -0.29
C GLY A 68 4.74 -7.08 -0.25
N ARG A 69 3.67 -6.65 -0.92
CA ARG A 69 3.14 -5.28 -0.87
C ARG A 69 2.04 -5.10 0.16
N LEU A 70 1.49 -6.20 0.68
CA LEU A 70 0.45 -6.14 1.68
C LEU A 70 1.02 -5.78 3.06
N PRO A 71 0.21 -5.16 3.94
CA PRO A 71 0.57 -5.00 5.34
C PRO A 71 0.83 -6.35 6.01
N PRO A 72 1.87 -6.47 6.87
CA PRO A 72 2.17 -7.72 7.57
C PRO A 72 0.96 -8.29 8.31
N ASP A 73 0.19 -7.44 9.00
CA ASP A 73 -1.02 -7.84 9.74
C ASP A 73 -2.12 -8.41 8.83
N SER A 74 -2.20 -7.95 7.57
CA SER A 74 -3.17 -8.48 6.61
C SER A 74 -2.83 -9.91 6.21
N ILE A 75 -1.54 -10.19 5.98
CA ILE A 75 -1.07 -11.55 5.71
C ILE A 75 -1.25 -12.42 6.96
N MET A 76 -0.88 -11.91 8.14
CA MET A 76 -1.09 -12.62 9.40
C MET A 76 -2.56 -12.99 9.59
N THR A 77 -3.48 -12.06 9.36
CA THR A 77 -4.92 -12.33 9.42
C THR A 77 -5.34 -13.40 8.41
N ALA A 78 -4.83 -13.34 7.17
CA ALA A 78 -5.17 -14.31 6.14
C ALA A 78 -4.77 -15.73 6.53
N ILE A 79 -3.62 -15.93 7.19
CA ILE A 79 -3.10 -17.25 7.60
C ILE A 79 -3.59 -17.72 8.97
N THR A 80 -4.14 -16.83 9.80
CA THR A 80 -4.68 -17.23 11.13
C THR A 80 -6.17 -17.51 11.10
N VAL A 81 -6.97 -16.61 10.56
CA VAL A 81 -8.44 -16.69 10.56
C VAL A 81 -9.07 -16.50 9.18
N GLY A 82 -8.27 -16.13 8.18
CA GLY A 82 -8.73 -15.86 6.82
C GLY A 82 -8.66 -17.06 5.87
N SER A 83 -8.69 -16.77 4.57
CA SER A 83 -8.76 -17.77 3.49
C SER A 83 -7.58 -18.75 3.44
N MET A 84 -6.43 -18.38 4.01
CA MET A 84 -5.21 -19.19 4.02
C MET A 84 -5.00 -19.96 5.33
N SER A 85 -5.91 -19.87 6.30
CA SER A 85 -5.76 -20.49 7.63
C SER A 85 -5.52 -22.01 7.59
N ARG A 86 -6.18 -22.73 6.67
CA ARG A 86 -5.97 -24.18 6.49
C ARG A 86 -4.55 -24.56 6.06
N HIS A 87 -3.87 -23.66 5.31
CA HIS A 87 -2.49 -23.90 4.86
C HIS A 87 -1.45 -23.61 5.93
N ALA A 88 -1.84 -22.93 7.00
CA ALA A 88 -0.98 -22.56 8.11
C ALA A 88 -1.40 -23.20 9.45
N GLU A 89 -2.38 -24.11 9.48
CA GLU A 89 -2.97 -24.69 10.71
C GLU A 89 -1.96 -25.42 11.60
N ASN A 90 -0.89 -25.97 10.98
CA ASN A 90 0.16 -26.69 11.70
C ASN A 90 1.37 -25.81 12.05
N LEU A 91 1.33 -24.51 11.76
CA LEU A 91 2.40 -23.58 12.08
C LEU A 91 2.21 -22.97 13.46
N SER A 92 3.30 -22.92 14.25
CA SER A 92 3.32 -22.18 15.50
C SER A 92 3.25 -20.65 15.24
N ALA A 93 2.91 -19.88 16.27
CA ALA A 93 2.87 -18.42 16.17
C ALA A 93 4.21 -17.81 15.72
N SER A 94 5.34 -18.36 16.16
CA SER A 94 6.68 -17.91 15.72
C SER A 94 6.95 -18.26 14.25
N GLN A 95 6.55 -19.44 13.80
CA GLN A 95 6.68 -19.83 12.41
C GLN A 95 5.82 -18.98 11.49
N MET A 96 4.57 -18.68 11.87
CA MET A 96 3.71 -17.75 11.15
C MET A 96 4.34 -16.36 11.05
N ARG A 97 4.97 -15.89 12.13
CA ARG A 97 5.70 -14.62 12.13
C ARG A 97 6.86 -14.64 11.14
N TYR A 98 7.74 -15.64 11.18
CA TYR A 98 8.87 -15.76 10.23
C TYR A 98 8.41 -15.84 8.77
N LEU A 99 7.31 -16.56 8.53
CA LEU A 99 6.69 -16.66 7.22
C LEU A 99 6.22 -15.29 6.72
N VAL A 100 5.50 -14.53 7.55
CA VAL A 100 5.02 -13.18 7.20
C VAL A 100 6.18 -12.24 6.94
N GLU A 101 7.19 -12.20 7.83
CA GLU A 101 8.37 -11.36 7.69
C GLU A 101 9.16 -11.69 6.41
N HIS A 102 9.25 -12.97 6.04
CA HIS A 102 9.85 -13.38 4.78
C HIS A 102 9.04 -12.89 3.56
N ILE A 103 7.71 -13.00 3.59
CA ILE A 103 6.85 -12.56 2.49
C ILE A 103 6.94 -11.06 2.28
N VAL A 104 6.88 -10.27 3.36
CA VAL A 104 6.89 -8.79 3.27
C VAL A 104 8.29 -8.19 3.21
N GLY A 105 9.34 -8.97 3.50
CA GLY A 105 10.73 -8.53 3.48
C GLY A 105 11.11 -7.55 4.61
N GLN A 106 10.33 -7.49 5.69
CA GLN A 106 10.57 -6.62 6.84
C GLN A 106 10.06 -7.25 8.13
N GLU A 107 10.62 -6.86 9.28
CA GLU A 107 10.14 -7.30 10.58
C GLU A 107 8.73 -6.79 10.87
N MET A 108 7.88 -7.63 11.46
CA MET A 108 6.51 -7.26 11.82
C MET A 108 6.42 -6.07 12.79
N ASP A 109 7.45 -5.89 13.63
CA ASP A 109 7.49 -4.84 14.65
C ASP A 109 8.24 -3.58 14.20
N ALA A 110 8.76 -3.53 12.97
CA ALA A 110 9.60 -2.44 12.47
C ALA A 110 8.95 -1.05 12.64
N PHE A 111 7.62 -0.97 12.56
CA PHE A 111 6.87 0.28 12.66
C PHE A 111 5.92 0.37 13.88
N LYS A 112 5.95 -0.61 14.78
CA LYS A 112 5.11 -0.57 16.01
C LYS A 112 5.50 0.54 17.00
N LYS A 113 6.68 1.16 16.81
CA LYS A 113 7.16 2.27 17.66
C LYS A 113 6.53 3.62 17.32
N ILE A 114 5.81 3.72 16.19
CA ILE A 114 5.11 4.95 15.82
C ILE A 114 3.83 5.04 16.67
N PRO A 115 3.67 6.10 17.47
CA PRO A 115 2.46 6.27 18.26
C PRO A 115 1.20 6.30 17.41
N ALA A 116 0.11 5.78 17.92
CA ALA A 116 -1.18 5.92 17.26
C ALA A 116 -1.59 7.40 17.17
N ILE A 117 -2.22 7.79 16.07
CA ILE A 117 -2.82 9.12 15.95
C ILE A 117 -3.91 9.22 17.02
N PRO A 118 -3.88 10.25 17.88
CA PRO A 118 -4.86 10.42 18.95
C PRO A 118 -6.28 10.63 18.37
N MET A 119 -7.28 10.07 19.02
CA MET A 119 -8.67 10.38 18.70
C MET A 119 -9.03 11.77 19.21
N CYS A 120 -9.90 12.46 18.47
CA CYS A 120 -10.42 13.76 18.90
C CYS A 120 -11.28 13.63 20.16
N GLY A 121 -11.42 14.73 20.91
CA GLY A 121 -12.43 14.88 21.96
C GLY A 121 -13.82 15.11 21.35
N THR A 122 -14.85 14.99 22.16
CA THR A 122 -16.26 15.10 21.74
C THR A 122 -16.64 16.47 21.19
N ASP A 123 -15.88 17.51 21.49
CA ASP A 123 -16.05 18.88 21.00
C ASP A 123 -15.52 19.08 19.56
N GLN A 124 -14.79 18.08 19.03
CA GLN A 124 -14.19 18.07 17.68
C GLN A 124 -14.80 17.01 16.76
N ASP A 125 -15.88 16.36 17.18
CA ASP A 125 -16.53 15.30 16.42
C ASP A 125 -17.50 15.84 15.34
N GLU A 126 -17.86 17.14 15.38
CA GLU A 126 -18.79 17.72 14.42
C GLU A 126 -18.10 18.03 13.08
N PHE A 127 -18.73 17.58 12.00
CA PHE A 127 -18.32 17.90 10.64
C PHE A 127 -18.99 19.20 10.17
N ASP A 128 -18.18 20.13 9.66
CA ASP A 128 -18.69 21.39 9.11
C ASP A 128 -19.26 21.17 7.71
N VAL A 129 -20.56 20.96 7.65
CA VAL A 129 -21.28 20.70 6.39
C VAL A 129 -21.21 21.85 5.38
N PHE A 130 -20.82 23.05 5.81
CA PHE A 130 -20.63 24.21 4.94
C PHE A 130 -19.24 24.27 4.31
N ARG A 131 -18.26 23.58 4.87
CA ARG A 131 -16.95 23.38 4.25
C ARG A 131 -17.01 22.23 3.25
N LEU A 132 -17.60 22.51 2.09
CA LEU A 132 -17.73 21.55 1.01
C LEU A 132 -16.38 20.97 0.61
N PRO A 133 -16.37 19.74 0.03
CA PRO A 133 -15.14 19.16 -0.51
C PRO A 133 -14.43 20.15 -1.42
N ALA A 134 -13.29 20.65 -0.94
CA ALA A 134 -12.37 21.39 -1.77
C ALA A 134 -11.57 20.34 -2.52
N ALA A 135 -11.94 20.16 -3.78
CA ALA A 135 -11.12 19.42 -4.72
C ALA A 135 -10.57 18.07 -4.25
N SER A 136 -11.31 17.01 -4.46
CA SER A 136 -10.66 15.74 -4.72
C SER A 136 -9.82 15.91 -5.99
N ASN A 137 -8.55 15.45 -5.98
CA ASN A 137 -7.68 15.48 -7.16
C ASN A 137 -7.33 16.87 -7.72
N TRP A 138 -6.94 17.81 -6.89
CA TRP A 138 -6.42 19.09 -7.37
C TRP A 138 -7.45 19.99 -8.08
N GLY A 139 -8.66 20.00 -7.61
CA GLY A 139 -9.77 20.75 -8.15
C GLY A 139 -10.78 19.86 -8.85
N TYR A 140 -12.04 20.28 -8.83
CA TYR A 140 -13.15 19.55 -9.48
C TYR A 140 -12.93 19.33 -10.96
N GLU A 141 -12.10 20.16 -11.57
CA GLU A 141 -11.79 20.15 -13.01
C GLU A 141 -10.43 19.53 -13.29
N THR A 142 -9.79 18.90 -12.28
CA THR A 142 -8.42 18.36 -12.39
C THR A 142 -7.38 19.37 -12.90
N SER A 143 -7.72 20.66 -12.85
CA SER A 143 -6.83 21.75 -13.29
C SER A 143 -5.59 21.93 -12.41
N ARG A 144 -5.60 21.34 -11.19
CA ARG A 144 -4.59 21.54 -10.15
C ARG A 144 -4.43 23.00 -9.71
N PHE A 145 -5.45 23.80 -10.00
CA PHE A 145 -5.50 25.20 -9.65
C PHE A 145 -6.69 25.44 -8.71
N VAL A 146 -6.43 26.10 -7.59
CA VAL A 146 -7.43 26.50 -6.60
C VAL A 146 -7.52 28.01 -6.63
N PRO A 147 -8.54 28.59 -7.33
CA PRO A 147 -8.64 30.04 -7.53
C PRO A 147 -8.71 30.84 -6.24
N GLU A 148 -9.35 30.26 -5.22
CA GLU A 148 -9.58 30.87 -3.92
C GLU A 148 -8.82 30.11 -2.82
N SER A 149 -7.52 29.90 -3.04
CA SER A 149 -6.67 29.19 -2.07
C SER A 149 -6.50 29.92 -0.74
N GLY A 150 -6.72 31.24 -0.73
CA GLY A 150 -6.43 32.11 0.40
C GLY A 150 -4.94 32.33 0.63
N LEU A 151 -4.09 31.88 -0.30
CA LEU A 151 -2.64 32.04 -0.27
C LEU A 151 -2.16 32.73 -1.54
N ASP A 152 -1.29 33.70 -1.38
CA ASP A 152 -0.54 34.29 -2.49
C ASP A 152 0.95 33.90 -2.47
N ARG A 153 1.73 34.41 -3.41
CA ARG A 153 3.14 34.09 -3.53
C ARG A 153 3.95 34.53 -2.31
N ASP A 154 3.56 35.64 -1.72
CA ASP A 154 4.31 36.27 -0.61
C ASP A 154 4.01 35.56 0.71
N ASP A 155 2.82 34.94 0.84
CA ASP A 155 2.44 34.13 2.01
C ASP A 155 3.29 32.88 2.18
N VAL A 156 3.83 32.31 1.08
CA VAL A 156 4.55 31.03 1.11
C VAL A 156 5.74 31.04 2.08
N SER A 157 6.45 32.17 2.15
CA SER A 157 7.61 32.32 3.05
C SER A 157 7.22 32.44 4.52
N ALA A 158 5.98 32.78 4.83
CA ALA A 158 5.44 32.96 6.17
C ALA A 158 4.70 31.73 6.71
N LEU A 159 4.59 30.65 5.91
CA LEU A 159 3.93 29.43 6.35
C LEU A 159 4.65 28.80 7.54
N THR A 160 3.87 28.38 8.53
CA THR A 160 4.35 27.66 9.70
C THR A 160 3.68 26.29 9.78
N LEU A 161 4.42 25.29 10.32
CA LEU A 161 3.86 23.95 10.54
C LEU A 161 2.75 24.03 11.59
N LYS A 162 1.54 23.64 11.21
CA LYS A 162 0.38 23.61 12.10
C LYS A 162 0.35 22.32 12.93
N TRP A 163 0.40 21.19 12.27
CA TRP A 163 0.49 19.86 12.87
C TRP A 163 1.11 18.86 11.91
N THR A 164 1.52 17.72 12.43
CA THR A 164 2.03 16.59 11.64
C THR A 164 1.58 15.29 12.26
N VAL A 165 1.37 14.27 11.41
CA VAL A 165 1.07 12.91 11.84
C VAL A 165 2.00 11.93 11.16
N ALA A 166 2.32 10.84 11.87
CA ALA A 166 2.97 9.68 11.28
C ALA A 166 1.97 8.51 11.30
N PHE A 167 1.90 7.77 10.19
CA PHE A 167 0.98 6.64 10.09
C PHE A 167 1.61 5.39 10.73
N PRO A 168 1.00 4.82 11.78
CA PRO A 168 1.45 3.57 12.37
C PRO A 168 1.49 2.45 11.33
N GLY A 169 2.53 1.62 11.37
CA GLY A 169 2.67 0.49 10.46
C GLY A 169 2.97 0.86 8.99
N ALA A 170 3.32 2.13 8.72
CA ALA A 170 3.58 2.61 7.38
C ALA A 170 5.02 3.12 7.22
N SER A 171 5.69 2.70 6.13
CA SER A 171 7.00 3.22 5.70
C SER A 171 6.88 4.24 4.56
N ARG A 172 5.67 4.44 4.04
CA ARG A 172 5.38 5.35 2.93
C ARG A 172 3.97 5.92 3.04
N ALA A 173 3.80 7.15 2.60
CA ALA A 173 2.51 7.82 2.47
C ALA A 173 2.30 8.14 0.97
N ARG A 174 1.30 7.52 0.35
CA ARG A 174 1.01 7.65 -1.09
C ARG A 174 -0.39 8.14 -1.38
N SER A 175 -1.32 7.98 -0.44
CA SER A 175 -2.67 8.50 -0.56
C SER A 175 -2.66 10.02 -0.62
N LEU A 176 -3.32 10.60 -1.59
CA LEU A 176 -3.52 12.04 -1.66
C LEU A 176 -4.53 12.47 -0.61
N PRO A 177 -4.18 13.42 0.27
CA PRO A 177 -5.12 13.94 1.24
C PRO A 177 -6.23 14.74 0.55
N VAL A 178 -7.45 14.61 1.03
CA VAL A 178 -8.63 15.34 0.56
C VAL A 178 -9.25 16.10 1.72
N ILE A 179 -9.47 17.40 1.53
CA ILE A 179 -10.12 18.25 2.53
C ILE A 179 -11.60 18.32 2.23
N ALA A 180 -12.43 17.96 3.20
CA ALA A 180 -13.87 18.08 3.12
C ALA A 180 -14.47 18.23 4.52
N TYR A 181 -15.49 19.04 4.66
CA TYR A 181 -16.29 19.13 5.90
C TYR A 181 -15.47 19.37 7.17
N GLY A 182 -14.38 20.15 7.06
CA GLY A 182 -13.51 20.45 8.19
C GLY A 182 -12.59 19.29 8.60
N ALA A 183 -12.43 18.27 7.77
CA ALA A 183 -11.53 17.14 7.98
C ALA A 183 -10.59 16.91 6.79
N VAL A 184 -9.46 16.24 7.06
CA VAL A 184 -8.53 15.71 6.07
C VAL A 184 -8.72 14.20 5.98
N TYR A 185 -9.19 13.72 4.84
CA TYR A 185 -9.37 12.29 4.57
C TYR A 185 -8.12 11.75 3.90
N VAL A 186 -7.57 10.68 4.43
CA VAL A 186 -6.33 10.09 3.92
C VAL A 186 -6.26 8.60 4.21
N GLY A 187 -5.73 7.83 3.25
CA GLY A 187 -5.44 6.41 3.40
C GLY A 187 -3.99 6.16 3.80
N SER A 188 -3.72 4.99 4.34
CA SER A 188 -2.41 4.58 4.81
C SER A 188 -1.96 3.26 4.17
N GLN A 189 -0.66 2.98 4.25
CA GLN A 189 -0.06 1.75 3.76
C GLN A 189 -0.56 0.51 4.50
N ASP A 190 -0.92 0.64 5.77
CA ASP A 190 -1.45 -0.48 6.57
C ASP A 190 -2.94 -0.75 6.32
N GLY A 191 -3.56 -0.01 5.38
CA GLY A 191 -4.98 -0.11 5.04
C GLY A 191 -5.89 0.72 5.93
N THR A 192 -5.35 1.50 6.86
CA THR A 192 -6.17 2.39 7.70
C THR A 192 -6.52 3.66 6.93
N ILE A 193 -7.78 4.03 7.00
CA ILE A 193 -8.31 5.30 6.51
C ILE A 193 -8.61 6.17 7.71
N TYR A 194 -8.31 7.47 7.60
CA TYR A 194 -8.53 8.47 8.64
C TYR A 194 -9.36 9.63 8.12
N ALA A 195 -10.23 10.16 8.97
CA ALA A 195 -10.68 11.54 8.90
C ALA A 195 -9.98 12.30 10.03
N LEU A 196 -9.01 13.13 9.69
CA LEU A 196 -8.26 13.94 10.64
C LEU A 196 -8.91 15.31 10.75
N ASP A 197 -9.04 15.81 11.94
CA ASP A 197 -9.51 17.19 12.16
C ASP A 197 -8.57 18.20 11.50
N LEU A 198 -9.10 19.12 10.71
CA LEU A 198 -8.31 20.06 9.91
C LEU A 198 -7.49 21.03 10.79
N GLU A 199 -7.96 21.33 11.98
CA GLU A 199 -7.34 22.30 12.88
C GLU A 199 -6.26 21.68 13.76
N THR A 200 -6.47 20.44 14.23
CA THR A 200 -5.63 19.80 15.27
C THR A 200 -4.88 18.57 14.79
N GLY A 201 -5.31 17.92 13.70
CA GLY A 201 -4.75 16.67 13.20
C GLY A 201 -5.10 15.42 14.01
N CYS A 202 -5.97 15.52 15.03
CA CYS A 202 -6.51 14.34 15.72
C CYS A 202 -7.45 13.54 14.79
N ALA A 203 -7.61 12.26 15.02
CA ALA A 203 -8.51 11.43 14.23
C ALA A 203 -9.95 11.56 14.76
N ARG A 204 -10.85 12.11 13.95
CA ARG A 204 -12.31 12.10 14.22
C ARG A 204 -12.83 10.68 14.17
N TRP A 205 -12.38 9.93 13.16
CA TRP A 205 -12.56 8.49 13.07
C TRP A 205 -11.40 7.84 12.29
N LYS A 206 -11.28 6.54 12.45
CA LYS A 206 -10.44 5.68 11.63
C LYS A 206 -11.16 4.38 11.35
N ASN A 207 -10.94 3.84 10.15
CA ASN A 207 -11.40 2.51 9.75
C ASN A 207 -10.27 1.79 9.02
N ARG A 208 -10.34 0.47 8.88
CA ARG A 208 -9.29 -0.32 8.24
C ARG A 208 -9.87 -1.27 7.22
N VAL A 209 -9.27 -1.28 6.02
CA VAL A 209 -9.47 -2.30 5.00
C VAL A 209 -8.27 -3.25 4.96
N SER A 210 -8.36 -4.34 4.19
CA SER A 210 -7.38 -5.43 4.21
C SER A 210 -6.09 -5.15 3.47
N ALA A 211 -5.98 -4.03 2.72
CA ALA A 211 -4.80 -3.71 1.93
C ALA A 211 -4.48 -2.21 1.94
N GLU A 212 -3.27 -1.86 1.50
CA GLU A 212 -2.80 -0.48 1.36
C GLU A 212 -3.81 0.36 0.55
N VAL A 213 -4.17 1.52 1.07
CA VAL A 213 -4.95 2.55 0.37
C VAL A 213 -3.98 3.59 -0.18
N ARG A 214 -3.70 3.50 -1.49
CA ARG A 214 -2.78 4.40 -2.21
C ARG A 214 -3.49 5.54 -2.91
N THR A 215 -4.76 5.35 -3.22
CA THR A 215 -5.57 6.38 -3.86
C THR A 215 -5.86 7.51 -2.89
N GLY A 216 -6.09 8.71 -3.42
CA GLY A 216 -6.88 9.68 -2.68
C GLY A 216 -8.33 9.18 -2.57
N LEU A 217 -9.06 9.75 -1.64
CA LEU A 217 -10.49 9.55 -1.54
C LEU A 217 -11.23 10.56 -2.42
N VAL A 218 -12.38 10.18 -2.96
CA VAL A 218 -13.34 11.14 -3.49
C VAL A 218 -14.50 11.23 -2.52
N VAL A 219 -14.78 12.42 -2.02
CA VAL A 219 -15.84 12.67 -1.04
C VAL A 219 -17.00 13.37 -1.74
N GLU A 220 -18.21 12.83 -1.57
CA GLU A 220 -19.42 13.42 -2.17
C GLU A 220 -19.68 14.81 -1.64
N ARG A 221 -20.26 15.64 -2.50
CA ARG A 221 -20.86 16.91 -2.06
C ARG A 221 -22.26 16.66 -1.50
N ILE A 222 -22.55 17.28 -0.36
CA ILE A 222 -23.92 17.38 0.12
C ILE A 222 -24.65 18.39 -0.76
N ASN A 223 -25.69 17.93 -1.43
CA ASN A 223 -26.60 18.79 -2.20
C ASN A 223 -27.87 19.08 -1.39
N PRO A 224 -28.56 20.20 -1.64
CA PRO A 224 -29.88 20.44 -1.06
C PRO A 224 -30.83 19.26 -1.34
N GLY A 225 -31.33 18.63 -0.29
CA GLY A 225 -32.21 17.47 -0.38
C GLY A 225 -31.50 16.10 -0.33
N SER A 226 -30.17 16.06 -0.22
CA SER A 226 -29.45 14.81 0.06
C SER A 226 -29.96 14.17 1.35
N LYS A 227 -30.13 12.85 1.32
CA LYS A 227 -30.52 12.07 2.50
C LYS A 227 -29.30 11.34 3.05
N GLY A 228 -29.07 11.46 4.36
CA GLY A 228 -27.96 10.82 5.05
C GLY A 228 -26.63 11.57 4.91
N ASN A 229 -25.58 10.96 5.40
CA ASN A 229 -24.22 11.50 5.36
C ASN A 229 -23.62 11.35 3.95
N PRO A 230 -22.67 12.22 3.57
CA PRO A 230 -21.92 12.04 2.33
C PRO A 230 -21.10 10.77 2.38
N ARG A 231 -20.85 10.19 1.20
CA ARG A 231 -19.98 9.02 1.07
C ARG A 231 -18.59 9.45 0.66
N ALA A 232 -17.61 8.60 1.00
CA ALA A 232 -16.25 8.69 0.46
C ALA A 232 -15.89 7.38 -0.22
N PHE A 233 -15.27 7.47 -1.41
CA PHE A 233 -14.89 6.33 -2.23
C PHE A 233 -13.39 6.29 -2.42
N PHE A 234 -12.81 5.10 -2.45
CA PHE A 234 -11.38 4.89 -2.67
C PHE A 234 -11.11 3.47 -3.18
N GLY A 235 -9.91 3.26 -3.69
CA GLY A 235 -9.43 1.95 -4.09
C GLY A 235 -8.27 1.47 -3.24
N ASP A 236 -8.08 0.16 -3.19
CA ASP A 236 -6.97 -0.47 -2.48
C ASP A 236 -6.03 -1.25 -3.42
N LEU A 237 -4.91 -1.71 -2.84
CA LEU A 237 -3.84 -2.37 -3.58
C LEU A 237 -4.22 -3.76 -4.10
N ILE A 238 -5.26 -4.40 -3.57
CA ILE A 238 -5.77 -5.70 -4.05
C ILE A 238 -6.98 -5.57 -4.97
N GLY A 239 -7.14 -4.40 -5.61
CA GLY A 239 -8.14 -4.18 -6.65
C GLY A 239 -9.57 -4.07 -6.14
N ARG A 240 -9.77 -3.71 -4.88
CA ARG A 240 -11.09 -3.42 -4.34
C ARG A 240 -11.40 -1.94 -4.39
N VAL A 241 -12.65 -1.63 -4.68
CA VAL A 241 -13.24 -0.30 -4.52
C VAL A 241 -14.15 -0.32 -3.30
N HIS A 242 -14.08 0.72 -2.50
CA HIS A 242 -14.82 0.84 -1.25
C HIS A 242 -15.64 2.12 -1.22
N ALA A 243 -16.81 2.04 -0.60
CA ALA A 243 -17.56 3.20 -0.15
C ALA A 243 -17.68 3.17 1.36
N ILE A 244 -17.44 4.31 1.97
CA ILE A 244 -17.64 4.55 3.41
C ILE A 244 -18.54 5.77 3.63
N ASP A 245 -19.21 5.77 4.75
CA ASP A 245 -19.84 6.98 5.28
C ASP A 245 -18.73 7.96 5.71
N ALA A 246 -18.70 9.15 5.12
CA ALA A 246 -17.61 10.10 5.33
C ALA A 246 -17.58 10.68 6.75
N PHE A 247 -18.69 10.70 7.47
CA PHE A 247 -18.74 11.27 8.82
C PHE A 247 -18.48 10.24 9.92
N THR A 248 -18.78 8.96 9.65
CA THR A 248 -18.61 7.90 10.67
C THR A 248 -17.47 6.92 10.35
N GLY A 249 -16.96 6.93 9.13
CA GLY A 249 -16.00 5.95 8.65
C GLY A 249 -16.59 4.54 8.45
N LYS A 250 -17.90 4.34 8.61
CA LYS A 250 -18.55 3.04 8.46
C LYS A 250 -18.47 2.56 7.01
N LEU A 251 -17.99 1.33 6.80
CA LEU A 251 -18.01 0.68 5.50
C LEU A 251 -19.46 0.45 5.04
N LEU A 252 -19.78 0.92 3.83
CA LEU A 252 -21.09 0.73 3.21
C LEU A 252 -21.07 -0.44 2.25
N TRP A 253 -20.08 -0.49 1.34
CA TRP A 253 -19.86 -1.61 0.44
C TRP A 253 -18.38 -1.73 0.03
N SER A 254 -18.01 -2.89 -0.49
CA SER A 254 -16.70 -3.19 -1.04
C SER A 254 -16.83 -4.19 -2.18
N VAL A 255 -16.31 -3.87 -3.36
CA VAL A 255 -16.38 -4.71 -4.56
C VAL A 255 -15.02 -4.90 -5.20
N HIS A 256 -14.79 -6.02 -5.86
CA HIS A 256 -13.60 -6.21 -6.70
C HIS A 256 -13.81 -5.51 -8.05
N ALA A 257 -12.87 -4.65 -8.40
CA ALA A 257 -12.88 -3.97 -9.69
C ALA A 257 -12.60 -4.91 -10.86
N ASP A 258 -11.80 -5.95 -10.65
CA ASP A 258 -11.43 -6.92 -11.68
C ASP A 258 -11.22 -8.31 -11.08
N SER A 259 -11.41 -9.36 -11.88
CA SER A 259 -11.21 -10.76 -11.48
C SER A 259 -9.75 -11.21 -11.56
N HIS A 260 -8.86 -10.44 -12.19
CA HIS A 260 -7.44 -10.76 -12.29
C HIS A 260 -6.75 -10.62 -10.93
N SER A 261 -5.98 -11.64 -10.53
CA SER A 261 -5.36 -11.69 -9.19
C SER A 261 -4.32 -10.60 -8.93
N GLY A 262 -3.74 -10.04 -9.98
CA GLY A 262 -2.79 -8.92 -9.91
C GLY A 262 -3.44 -7.55 -10.02
N SER A 263 -4.77 -7.46 -10.13
CA SER A 263 -5.46 -6.18 -10.27
C SER A 263 -5.26 -5.29 -9.04
N THR A 264 -5.16 -3.98 -9.29
CA THR A 264 -4.94 -2.96 -8.24
C THR A 264 -5.62 -1.65 -8.62
N ILE A 265 -6.00 -0.87 -7.61
CA ILE A 265 -6.47 0.50 -7.81
C ILE A 265 -5.41 1.45 -7.23
N THR A 266 -4.78 2.22 -8.10
CA THR A 266 -3.74 3.19 -7.73
C THR A 266 -4.07 4.61 -8.15
N GLY A 267 -4.86 4.78 -9.20
CA GLY A 267 -5.44 6.06 -9.60
C GLY A 267 -6.68 6.40 -8.77
N ASN A 268 -6.91 7.69 -8.54
CA ASN A 268 -8.06 8.09 -7.75
C ASN A 268 -9.36 7.90 -8.54
N PRO A 269 -10.40 7.38 -7.93
CA PRO A 269 -11.75 7.41 -8.50
C PRO A 269 -12.22 8.84 -8.75
N ILE A 270 -13.20 9.00 -9.63
CA ILE A 270 -13.88 10.27 -9.89
C ILE A 270 -15.38 10.02 -9.83
N ILE A 271 -16.10 10.91 -9.17
CA ILE A 271 -17.57 10.89 -9.17
C ILE A 271 -18.11 12.01 -10.06
N GLU A 272 -19.03 11.67 -10.95
CA GLU A 272 -19.77 12.64 -11.77
C GLU A 272 -21.22 12.18 -11.93
N GLY A 273 -22.13 13.04 -11.51
CA GLY A 273 -23.56 12.72 -11.49
C GLY A 273 -23.85 11.51 -10.57
N ASP A 274 -24.44 10.49 -11.17
CA ASP A 274 -24.83 9.24 -10.52
C ASP A 274 -23.81 8.09 -10.72
N ARG A 275 -22.58 8.39 -11.15
CA ARG A 275 -21.56 7.38 -11.47
C ARG A 275 -20.22 7.65 -10.82
N LEU A 276 -19.61 6.57 -10.35
CA LEU A 276 -18.23 6.54 -9.90
C LEU A 276 -17.35 5.88 -10.98
N PHE A 277 -16.40 6.60 -11.52
CA PHE A 277 -15.45 6.09 -12.51
C PHE A 277 -14.16 5.70 -11.82
N VAL A 278 -13.73 4.46 -12.03
CA VAL A 278 -12.56 3.90 -11.34
C VAL A 278 -11.57 3.39 -12.37
N PRO A 279 -10.32 3.88 -12.33
CA PRO A 279 -9.24 3.36 -13.16
C PRO A 279 -8.72 2.05 -12.57
N VAL A 280 -8.53 1.04 -13.42
CA VAL A 280 -8.06 -0.29 -13.00
C VAL A 280 -6.70 -0.57 -13.63
N SER A 281 -5.73 -0.86 -12.77
CA SER A 281 -4.36 -1.20 -13.11
C SER A 281 -3.97 -2.56 -12.53
N SER A 282 -2.69 -2.92 -12.67
CA SER A 282 -2.19 -4.20 -12.20
C SER A 282 -0.75 -4.09 -11.68
N LEU A 283 -0.40 -4.98 -10.77
CA LEU A 283 0.97 -5.27 -10.38
C LEU A 283 1.56 -6.46 -11.15
N GLU A 284 0.87 -7.01 -12.17
CA GLU A 284 1.38 -8.10 -12.99
C GLU A 284 2.72 -7.75 -13.66
N VAL A 285 2.94 -6.46 -13.96
CA VAL A 285 4.23 -5.96 -14.45
C VAL A 285 5.42 -6.34 -13.55
N LEU A 286 5.22 -6.44 -12.24
CA LEU A 286 6.27 -6.86 -11.31
C LEU A 286 6.54 -8.35 -11.39
N THR A 287 5.49 -9.16 -11.58
CA THR A 287 5.61 -10.61 -11.71
C THR A 287 6.12 -11.02 -13.09
N ALA A 288 5.92 -10.17 -14.10
CA ALA A 288 6.45 -10.38 -15.46
C ALA A 288 7.99 -10.46 -15.52
N ALA A 289 8.67 -9.94 -14.49
CA ALA A 289 10.12 -10.07 -14.36
C ALA A 289 10.59 -11.49 -13.96
N ASP A 290 9.70 -12.34 -13.43
CA ASP A 290 10.03 -13.74 -13.10
C ASP A 290 9.98 -14.59 -14.37
N PRO A 291 11.09 -15.20 -14.80
CA PRO A 291 11.14 -16.03 -16.01
C PRO A 291 10.25 -17.28 -15.94
N ASN A 292 9.77 -17.66 -14.74
CA ASN A 292 8.88 -18.79 -14.53
C ASN A 292 7.40 -18.38 -14.46
N TYR A 293 7.10 -17.10 -14.50
CA TYR A 293 5.73 -16.61 -14.49
C TYR A 293 5.09 -16.68 -15.89
N ALA A 294 3.90 -17.30 -15.97
CA ALA A 294 3.12 -17.34 -17.22
C ALA A 294 2.54 -15.95 -17.50
N CYS A 295 3.21 -15.18 -18.29
CA CYS A 295 2.94 -13.77 -18.55
C CYS A 295 2.31 -13.55 -19.92
N CYS A 296 1.44 -12.57 -20.11
CA CYS A 296 0.66 -11.79 -19.15
C CYS A 296 -0.80 -11.76 -19.63
N THR A 297 -1.73 -11.61 -18.71
CA THR A 297 -3.15 -11.72 -19.07
C THR A 297 -4.01 -10.55 -18.62
N PHE A 298 -3.49 -9.66 -17.79
CA PHE A 298 -4.20 -8.47 -17.35
C PHE A 298 -4.42 -7.50 -18.50
N ARG A 299 -5.56 -6.84 -18.51
CA ARG A 299 -5.87 -5.71 -19.39
C ARG A 299 -6.39 -4.53 -18.57
N GLY A 300 -5.77 -3.37 -18.75
CA GLY A 300 -6.19 -2.13 -18.12
C GLY A 300 -7.62 -1.78 -18.49
N SER A 301 -8.32 -1.10 -17.59
CA SER A 301 -9.69 -0.66 -17.87
C SER A 301 -10.08 0.56 -17.05
N VAL A 302 -11.15 1.21 -17.46
CA VAL A 302 -11.95 2.12 -16.63
C VAL A 302 -13.30 1.47 -16.44
N ILE A 303 -13.81 1.47 -15.21
CA ILE A 303 -15.14 0.94 -14.89
C ILE A 303 -16.03 2.07 -14.37
N ALA A 304 -17.32 1.99 -14.67
CA ALA A 304 -18.34 2.79 -14.02
C ALA A 304 -19.08 1.95 -12.99
N ILE A 305 -19.25 2.52 -11.81
CA ILE A 305 -19.90 1.88 -10.66
C ILE A 305 -21.06 2.75 -10.20
N THR A 306 -22.19 2.12 -9.86
CA THR A 306 -23.30 2.77 -9.16
C THR A 306 -22.86 3.09 -7.73
N PRO A 307 -22.78 4.39 -7.32
CA PRO A 307 -22.26 4.76 -6.00
C PRO A 307 -23.06 4.20 -4.83
N ASP A 308 -24.35 3.92 -5.01
CA ASP A 308 -25.23 3.44 -3.94
C ASP A 308 -24.98 1.98 -3.58
N THR A 309 -24.72 1.14 -4.58
CA THR A 309 -24.67 -0.33 -4.42
C THR A 309 -23.31 -0.93 -4.64
N GLY A 310 -22.42 -0.24 -5.37
CA GLY A 310 -21.14 -0.80 -5.80
C GLY A 310 -21.23 -1.67 -7.05
N ASP A 311 -22.40 -1.71 -7.72
CA ASP A 311 -22.58 -2.48 -8.93
C ASP A 311 -21.79 -1.89 -10.10
N ILE A 312 -21.05 -2.73 -10.80
CA ILE A 312 -20.31 -2.35 -12.01
C ILE A 312 -21.30 -2.29 -13.17
N GLU A 313 -21.58 -1.08 -13.67
CA GLU A 313 -22.50 -0.86 -14.80
C GLU A 313 -21.86 -1.24 -16.13
N TRP A 314 -20.60 -0.83 -16.33
CA TRP A 314 -19.82 -1.14 -17.53
C TRP A 314 -18.33 -1.11 -17.26
N ARG A 315 -17.59 -1.70 -18.20
CA ARG A 315 -16.13 -1.71 -18.25
C ARG A 315 -15.67 -1.36 -19.67
N HIS A 316 -14.74 -0.42 -19.75
CA HIS A 316 -14.01 -0.13 -20.97
C HIS A 316 -12.56 -0.59 -20.82
N TYR A 317 -12.16 -1.57 -21.63
CA TYR A 317 -10.79 -2.07 -21.67
C TYR A 317 -9.92 -1.16 -22.53
N THR A 318 -8.70 -0.89 -22.08
CA THR A 318 -7.67 -0.16 -22.85
C THR A 318 -7.19 -0.99 -24.05
N ILE A 319 -7.19 -2.30 -23.90
CA ILE A 319 -6.91 -3.29 -24.95
C ILE A 319 -8.21 -4.08 -25.19
N PRO A 320 -8.92 -3.88 -26.31
CA PRO A 320 -10.20 -4.55 -26.57
C PRO A 320 -10.09 -6.06 -26.67
N GLU A 321 -9.01 -6.57 -27.29
CA GLU A 321 -8.80 -7.97 -27.54
C GLU A 321 -8.41 -8.72 -26.26
N PRO A 322 -9.00 -9.89 -25.99
CA PRO A 322 -8.57 -10.73 -24.87
C PRO A 322 -7.18 -11.30 -25.11
N SER A 323 -6.43 -11.47 -24.00
CA SER A 323 -5.13 -12.13 -24.05
C SER A 323 -5.26 -13.59 -24.47
N VAL A 324 -4.48 -14.00 -25.46
CA VAL A 324 -4.40 -15.37 -25.97
C VAL A 324 -2.97 -15.90 -25.88
N PHE A 325 -2.81 -17.22 -25.91
CA PHE A 325 -1.48 -17.85 -25.98
C PHE A 325 -0.73 -17.37 -27.22
N ARG A 326 0.51 -16.94 -27.07
CA ARG A 326 1.37 -16.47 -28.16
C ARG A 326 2.52 -17.42 -28.45
N ALA A 327 3.30 -17.75 -27.43
CA ALA A 327 4.50 -18.56 -27.55
C ALA A 327 4.88 -19.17 -26.20
N LYS A 328 5.96 -19.96 -26.19
CA LYS A 328 6.68 -20.32 -24.96
C LYS A 328 7.95 -19.50 -24.86
N SER A 329 8.27 -19.04 -23.65
CA SER A 329 9.56 -18.42 -23.35
C SER A 329 10.72 -19.42 -23.51
N PRO A 330 11.98 -18.99 -23.54
CA PRO A 330 13.13 -19.89 -23.49
C PRO A 330 13.14 -20.84 -22.28
N ALA A 331 12.50 -20.46 -21.17
CA ALA A 331 12.31 -21.29 -19.99
C ALA A 331 11.13 -22.30 -20.13
N GLY A 332 10.44 -22.33 -21.28
CA GLY A 332 9.32 -23.23 -21.53
C GLY A 332 7.96 -22.76 -20.96
N VAL A 333 7.90 -21.54 -20.39
CA VAL A 333 6.70 -20.97 -19.77
C VAL A 333 5.79 -20.35 -20.83
N SER A 334 4.49 -20.49 -20.66
CA SER A 334 3.50 -19.95 -21.61
C SER A 334 3.46 -18.41 -21.54
N MET A 335 3.51 -17.78 -22.70
CA MET A 335 3.40 -16.34 -22.89
C MET A 335 2.08 -16.01 -23.56
N PHE A 336 1.41 -14.95 -23.07
CA PHE A 336 0.11 -14.52 -23.53
C PHE A 336 0.15 -13.05 -23.95
N GLY A 337 -0.81 -12.63 -24.76
CA GLY A 337 -0.99 -11.25 -25.18
C GLY A 337 -2.14 -11.08 -26.17
N PRO A 338 -2.53 -9.82 -26.44
CA PRO A 338 -2.03 -8.60 -25.85
C PRO A 338 -2.43 -8.46 -24.37
N SER A 339 -1.65 -7.69 -23.58
CA SER A 339 -1.89 -7.51 -22.15
C SER A 339 -1.21 -6.23 -21.64
N GLY A 340 -1.59 -5.75 -20.46
CA GLY A 340 -1.06 -4.54 -19.87
C GLY A 340 -1.96 -3.34 -20.06
N ALA A 341 -1.37 -2.22 -20.43
CA ALA A 341 -2.02 -0.92 -20.63
C ALA A 341 -2.91 -0.52 -19.43
N GLY A 342 -2.41 -0.77 -18.20
CA GLY A 342 -3.11 -0.46 -16.95
C GLY A 342 -3.40 1.04 -16.81
N VAL A 343 -4.58 1.39 -16.27
CA VAL A 343 -4.91 2.78 -15.96
C VAL A 343 -4.58 3.04 -14.50
N TRP A 344 -3.39 3.58 -14.23
CA TRP A 344 -2.91 3.83 -12.86
C TRP A 344 -2.94 5.31 -12.45
N GLY A 345 -3.27 6.20 -13.39
CA GLY A 345 -3.55 7.61 -13.16
C GLY A 345 -5.04 7.88 -12.96
N SER A 346 -5.36 9.02 -12.37
CA SER A 346 -6.76 9.46 -12.23
C SER A 346 -7.33 9.90 -13.58
N PRO A 347 -8.51 9.43 -13.98
CA PRO A 347 -9.19 9.94 -15.18
C PRO A 347 -9.58 11.42 -15.02
N THR A 348 -9.89 12.06 -16.11
CA THR A 348 -10.46 13.43 -16.18
C THR A 348 -11.77 13.38 -16.96
N ILE A 349 -12.79 14.09 -16.50
CA ILE A 349 -14.11 14.14 -17.14
C ILE A 349 -14.26 15.48 -17.86
N ASP A 350 -14.50 15.41 -19.15
CA ASP A 350 -14.96 16.53 -19.95
C ASP A 350 -16.50 16.53 -20.00
N LYS A 351 -17.09 17.34 -19.14
CA LYS A 351 -18.56 17.44 -19.04
C LYS A 351 -19.20 18.00 -20.29
N ALA A 352 -18.50 18.88 -21.00
CA ALA A 352 -19.06 19.54 -22.20
C ALA A 352 -19.23 18.54 -23.36
N ASN A 353 -18.30 17.59 -23.47
CA ASN A 353 -18.32 16.58 -24.52
C ASN A 353 -18.79 15.20 -24.04
N GLY A 354 -19.07 15.04 -22.75
CA GLY A 354 -19.46 13.75 -22.18
C GLY A 354 -18.37 12.68 -22.29
N ALA A 355 -17.10 13.07 -22.21
CA ALA A 355 -15.93 12.23 -22.43
C ALA A 355 -15.11 12.03 -21.16
N ILE A 356 -14.47 10.84 -21.07
CA ILE A 356 -13.51 10.51 -20.02
C ILE A 356 -12.14 10.35 -20.66
N TYR A 357 -11.17 11.12 -20.20
CA TYR A 357 -9.78 11.02 -20.64
C TYR A 357 -8.95 10.32 -19.59
N HIS A 358 -8.13 9.36 -19.99
CA HIS A 358 -7.18 8.67 -19.13
C HIS A 358 -5.91 8.30 -19.91
N GLY A 359 -4.79 8.18 -19.21
CA GLY A 359 -3.56 7.61 -19.75
C GLY A 359 -3.47 6.13 -19.40
N SER A 360 -3.00 5.32 -20.34
CA SER A 360 -2.64 3.94 -20.11
C SER A 360 -1.14 3.78 -19.88
N SER A 361 -0.74 2.70 -19.18
CA SER A 361 0.65 2.30 -19.04
C SER A 361 1.10 1.43 -20.22
N GLU A 362 2.28 0.86 -20.07
CA GLU A 362 2.94 0.01 -21.04
C GLU A 362 2.20 -1.32 -21.30
N ASN A 363 2.50 -1.89 -22.46
CA ASN A 363 2.17 -3.27 -22.81
C ASN A 363 3.04 -4.24 -22.01
N TYR A 364 2.44 -5.28 -21.44
CA TYR A 364 3.14 -6.35 -20.70
C TYR A 364 3.46 -7.57 -21.55
N SER A 365 2.92 -7.63 -22.78
CA SER A 365 3.07 -8.81 -23.64
C SER A 365 4.52 -9.01 -24.04
N SER A 366 4.98 -10.25 -24.00
CA SER A 366 6.29 -10.65 -24.46
C SER A 366 6.16 -11.93 -25.34
N PRO A 367 6.87 -12.03 -26.47
CA PRO A 367 7.61 -10.94 -27.08
C PRO A 367 6.69 -9.84 -27.61
N ALA A 368 7.12 -8.59 -27.57
CA ALA A 368 6.48 -7.52 -28.30
C ALA A 368 6.59 -7.83 -29.79
N ASP A 369 5.49 -7.86 -30.52
CA ASP A 369 5.49 -7.93 -31.96
C ASP A 369 5.12 -6.58 -32.56
N GLU A 370 5.33 -6.41 -33.87
CA GLU A 370 5.05 -5.16 -34.58
C GLU A 370 3.56 -4.74 -34.55
N ASN A 371 2.68 -5.61 -34.02
CA ASN A 371 1.25 -5.40 -33.92
C ASN A 371 0.78 -5.26 -32.46
N SER A 372 1.72 -5.14 -31.51
CA SER A 372 1.41 -5.04 -30.07
C SER A 372 1.29 -3.64 -29.52
N ASP A 373 1.39 -2.61 -30.38
CA ASP A 373 1.29 -1.18 -30.05
C ASP A 373 -0.16 -0.71 -29.90
#